data_738e32a4d9e4943eaa1c1ef11b352011
#
_entry.id   738e32a4d9e4943eaa1c1ef11b352011
#
_cell.length_a   1.000
_cell.length_b   1.000
_cell.length_c   1.000
_cell.angle_alpha   90.00
_cell.angle_beta   90.00
_cell.angle_gamma   90.00
#
_symmetry.space_group_name_H-M   'P 1'
#
loop_
_entity.id
_entity.type
_entity.pdbx_description
1 polymer ?
#
loop_
_entity_poly.entity_id
_entity_poly.type
_entity_poly.pdbx_seq_one_letter_code
_entity_poly.pdbx_strand_id
1 'polypeptide(L)'
;MDVSPPQQLPLEAQQRVCEPTCVLLEVADQPQEQRLGLMQRPALPPLRGMWFPFKPARPLRFWMLNTIAPLDMVFVHQGEVIAIEAEVPICLALPCQSFGPMADADGVIELGTGEAKRLGLGVGDAVVIEPITLKSPKQKVDEIRRSVTGDTLW
;
A
#
# COMPACT_ATOMS: atom_id res chain seq x y z
N MET A 1 18.82 -8.88 -23.67
CA MET A 1 17.62 -8.53 -22.91
C MET A 1 17.96 -8.65 -21.43
N ASP A 2 17.81 -7.56 -20.73
CA ASP A 2 18.13 -7.59 -19.32
C ASP A 2 17.05 -8.38 -18.56
N VAL A 3 17.49 -9.48 -17.95
CA VAL A 3 16.62 -10.32 -17.13
C VAL A 3 16.86 -10.08 -15.66
N SER A 4 17.41 -8.93 -15.33
CA SER A 4 17.56 -8.58 -13.92
C SER A 4 16.20 -8.69 -13.25
N PRO A 5 16.13 -9.33 -12.09
CA PRO A 5 14.87 -9.33 -11.36
C PRO A 5 14.42 -7.89 -11.12
N PRO A 6 13.12 -7.62 -11.14
CA PRO A 6 12.64 -6.29 -10.85
C PRO A 6 13.21 -5.85 -9.52
N GLN A 7 13.69 -4.61 -9.47
CA GLN A 7 14.16 -4.05 -8.23
C GLN A 7 12.99 -4.03 -7.26
N GLN A 8 13.04 -4.93 -6.32
CA GLN A 8 12.08 -4.88 -5.23
C GLN A 8 12.42 -3.68 -4.37
N LEU A 9 11.42 -2.87 -4.10
CA LEU A 9 11.57 -1.89 -3.04
C LEU A 9 11.89 -2.63 -1.74
N PRO A 10 12.57 -1.97 -0.79
CA PRO A 10 12.92 -2.65 0.45
C PRO A 10 11.71 -3.38 1.02
N LEU A 11 11.89 -4.65 1.35
CA LEU A 11 10.83 -5.47 1.93
C LEU A 11 10.34 -4.93 3.27
N GLU A 12 11.10 -4.02 3.86
CA GLU A 12 10.71 -3.38 5.10
C GLU A 12 9.64 -2.34 4.80
N ALA A 13 8.48 -2.57 5.35
CA ALA A 13 7.41 -1.60 5.23
C ALA A 13 7.82 -0.30 5.90
N GLN A 14 7.68 0.80 5.20
CA GLN A 14 8.07 2.12 5.69
C GLN A 14 6.91 2.84 6.35
N GLN A 15 5.69 2.44 6.04
CA GLN A 15 4.49 3.03 6.61
C GLN A 15 3.44 1.96 6.88
N ARG A 16 2.44 2.31 7.66
CA ARG A 16 1.34 1.41 7.97
C ARG A 16 0.03 2.17 8.09
N VAL A 17 -1.04 1.47 7.85
CA VAL A 17 -2.38 1.92 8.18
C VAL A 17 -3.00 0.86 9.08
N CYS A 18 -3.58 1.29 10.20
CA CYS A 18 -3.97 0.38 11.28
C CYS A 18 -5.44 0.53 11.66
N GLU A 19 -6.35 0.52 10.69
CA GLU A 19 -7.78 0.51 10.99
C GLU A 19 -8.52 -0.33 9.94
N PRO A 20 -9.23 -1.36 10.31
CA PRO A 20 -9.34 -1.98 11.64
C PRO A 20 -8.14 -2.86 12.01
N THR A 21 -7.25 -3.15 11.07
CA THR A 21 -6.08 -4.02 11.23
C THR A 21 -4.89 -3.35 10.56
N CYS A 22 -3.72 -3.52 11.13
CA CYS A 22 -2.52 -2.93 10.54
C CYS A 22 -2.15 -3.58 9.21
N VAL A 23 -2.01 -2.76 8.18
CA VAL A 23 -1.46 -3.14 6.88
C VAL A 23 -0.11 -2.46 6.73
N LEU A 24 0.91 -3.22 6.44
CA LEU A 24 2.26 -2.69 6.25
C LEU A 24 2.43 -2.28 4.80
N LEU A 25 2.95 -1.07 4.58
CA LEU A 25 3.02 -0.46 3.27
C LEU A 25 4.46 -0.17 2.87
N GLU A 26 4.89 -0.68 1.71
CA GLU A 26 6.05 -0.14 1.02
C GLU A 26 5.66 1.22 0.44
N VAL A 27 6.60 2.15 0.40
CA VAL A 27 6.32 3.51 -0.07
C VAL A 27 6.96 3.76 -1.41
N ALA A 28 6.14 4.10 -2.41
CA ALA A 28 6.58 4.51 -3.73
C ALA A 28 6.37 6.01 -3.85
N ASP A 29 7.36 6.81 -3.44
CA ASP A 29 7.27 8.26 -3.43
C ASP A 29 8.23 8.94 -4.42
N GLN A 30 9.03 8.16 -5.16
CA GLN A 30 9.89 8.66 -6.22
C GLN A 30 9.31 8.31 -7.59
N PRO A 31 9.53 9.13 -8.62
CA PRO A 31 8.93 8.87 -9.94
C PRO A 31 9.22 7.47 -10.50
N GLN A 32 10.46 6.99 -10.37
CA GLN A 32 10.81 5.66 -10.87
C GLN A 32 10.14 4.55 -10.06
N GLU A 33 9.98 4.74 -8.75
CA GLU A 33 9.28 3.78 -7.90
C GLU A 33 7.80 3.72 -8.26
N GLN A 34 7.19 4.88 -8.52
CA GLN A 34 5.78 4.96 -8.89
C GLN A 34 5.53 4.34 -10.27
N ARG A 35 6.48 4.48 -11.19
CA ARG A 35 6.37 3.84 -12.50
C ARG A 35 6.50 2.33 -12.42
N LEU A 36 7.41 1.85 -11.60
CA LEU A 36 7.61 0.41 -11.41
C LEU A 36 6.45 -0.21 -10.63
N GLY A 37 6.05 0.42 -9.54
CA GLY A 37 4.99 -0.10 -8.67
C GLY A 37 5.22 -1.57 -8.34
N LEU A 38 4.21 -2.39 -8.58
CA LEU A 38 4.24 -3.83 -8.31
C LEU A 38 4.50 -4.66 -9.58
N MET A 39 5.03 -4.04 -10.64
CA MET A 39 5.33 -4.76 -11.88
C MET A 39 6.21 -5.98 -11.63
N GLN A 40 5.84 -7.10 -12.27
CA GLN A 40 6.59 -8.36 -12.27
C GLN A 40 6.80 -8.96 -10.88
N ARG A 41 6.03 -8.54 -9.89
CA ARG A 41 6.07 -9.11 -8.56
C ARG A 41 4.93 -10.10 -8.36
N PRO A 42 5.17 -11.17 -7.57
CA PRO A 42 4.08 -12.10 -7.24
C PRO A 42 3.00 -11.41 -6.43
N ALA A 43 1.86 -12.07 -6.28
CA ALA A 43 0.77 -11.57 -5.48
C ALA A 43 1.23 -11.15 -4.08
N LEU A 44 0.73 -10.02 -3.62
CA LEU A 44 1.05 -9.55 -2.26
C LEU A 44 0.40 -10.47 -1.23
N PRO A 45 1.12 -10.82 -0.16
CA PRO A 45 0.51 -11.53 0.94
C PRO A 45 -0.51 -10.65 1.66
N PRO A 46 -1.38 -11.27 2.48
CA PRO A 46 -2.31 -10.49 3.30
C PRO A 46 -1.60 -9.46 4.17
N LEU A 47 -2.27 -8.35 4.44
CA LEU A 47 -1.79 -7.26 5.29
C LEU A 47 -0.52 -6.58 4.77
N ARG A 48 -0.31 -6.64 3.47
CA ARG A 48 0.79 -5.96 2.77
C ARG A 48 0.24 -5.14 1.63
N GLY A 49 0.86 -4.00 1.39
CA GLY A 49 0.48 -3.14 0.29
C GLY A 49 1.59 -2.19 -0.11
N MET A 50 1.26 -1.33 -1.07
CA MET A 50 2.15 -0.26 -1.51
C MET A 50 1.40 1.05 -1.49
N TRP A 51 2.01 2.07 -0.89
CA TRP A 51 1.47 3.41 -0.80
C TRP A 51 2.13 4.33 -1.82
N PHE A 52 1.30 5.00 -2.63
CA PHE A 52 1.76 5.94 -3.66
C PHE A 52 1.23 7.33 -3.31
N PRO A 53 2.02 8.17 -2.62
CA PRO A 53 1.60 9.55 -2.37
C PRO A 53 1.82 10.43 -3.60
N PHE A 54 0.93 11.39 -3.81
CA PHE A 54 1.02 12.36 -4.91
C PHE A 54 0.68 13.76 -4.41
N LYS A 55 1.43 14.74 -4.88
CA LYS A 55 1.19 16.16 -4.61
C LYS A 55 1.40 16.95 -5.89
N PRO A 56 0.49 17.89 -6.24
CA PRO A 56 -0.81 18.15 -5.59
C PRO A 56 -1.82 17.03 -5.86
N ALA A 57 -2.92 17.03 -5.11
CA ALA A 57 -4.02 16.13 -5.38
C ALA A 57 -4.56 16.38 -6.79
N ARG A 58 -4.92 15.32 -7.48
CA ARG A 58 -5.46 15.36 -8.85
C ARG A 58 -6.14 14.04 -9.16
N PRO A 59 -6.92 13.95 -10.24
CA PRO A 59 -7.41 12.64 -10.70
C PRO A 59 -6.22 11.73 -11.03
N LEU A 60 -6.12 10.62 -10.34
CA LEU A 60 -5.02 9.66 -10.52
C LEU A 60 -5.50 8.51 -11.39
N ARG A 61 -4.66 8.12 -12.36
CA ARG A 61 -4.95 7.00 -13.25
C ARG A 61 -3.81 6.00 -13.17
N PHE A 62 -4.16 4.76 -12.88
CA PHE A 62 -3.21 3.66 -12.75
C PHE A 62 -3.55 2.58 -13.78
N TRP A 63 -2.55 1.94 -14.31
CA TRP A 63 -2.71 0.80 -15.19
C TRP A 63 -2.00 -0.43 -14.63
N MET A 64 -2.29 -1.58 -15.19
CA MET A 64 -1.75 -2.86 -14.74
C MET A 64 -0.69 -3.42 -15.69
N LEU A 65 -0.07 -2.57 -16.52
CA LEU A 65 0.96 -3.02 -17.45
C LEU A 65 2.07 -3.74 -16.72
N ASN A 66 2.39 -4.96 -17.17
CA ASN A 66 3.44 -5.81 -16.59
C ASN A 66 3.26 -6.17 -15.11
N THR A 67 2.10 -5.94 -14.56
CA THR A 67 1.74 -6.41 -13.23
C THR A 67 1.11 -7.79 -13.39
N ILE A 68 1.72 -8.79 -12.77
CA ILE A 68 1.40 -10.20 -13.04
C ILE A 68 0.37 -10.80 -12.07
N ALA A 69 -0.08 -10.03 -11.10
CA ALA A 69 -1.14 -10.44 -10.19
C ALA A 69 -2.21 -9.34 -10.14
N PRO A 70 -3.51 -9.69 -10.08
CA PRO A 70 -4.54 -8.68 -9.93
C PRO A 70 -4.42 -7.95 -8.60
N LEU A 71 -4.90 -6.73 -8.54
CA LEU A 71 -4.77 -5.85 -7.38
C LEU A 71 -6.08 -5.16 -7.04
N ASP A 72 -6.20 -4.76 -5.79
CA ASP A 72 -7.17 -3.76 -5.37
C ASP A 72 -6.46 -2.40 -5.30
N MET A 73 -7.11 -1.35 -5.80
CA MET A 73 -6.59 0.02 -5.76
C MET A 73 -7.51 0.86 -4.89
N VAL A 74 -6.98 1.37 -3.78
CA VAL A 74 -7.74 2.20 -2.83
C VAL A 74 -7.27 3.64 -2.99
N PHE A 75 -8.13 4.49 -3.55
CA PHE A 75 -7.83 5.90 -3.79
C PHE A 75 -8.21 6.72 -2.56
N VAL A 76 -7.30 7.59 -2.14
CA VAL A 76 -7.41 8.34 -0.89
C VAL A 76 -7.28 9.83 -1.16
N HIS A 77 -8.05 10.63 -0.46
CA HIS A 77 -7.94 12.09 -0.47
C HIS A 77 -8.18 12.62 0.94
N GLN A 78 -7.20 13.36 1.45
CA GLN A 78 -7.27 13.98 2.79
C GLN A 78 -7.65 12.98 3.87
N GLY A 79 -7.05 11.80 3.82
CA GLY A 79 -7.27 10.76 4.84
C GLY A 79 -8.59 10.02 4.73
N GLU A 80 -9.26 10.08 3.60
CA GLU A 80 -10.53 9.41 3.37
C GLU A 80 -10.50 8.61 2.08
N VAL A 81 -11.05 7.41 2.10
CA VAL A 81 -11.21 6.60 0.89
C VAL A 81 -12.28 7.23 -0.01
N ILE A 82 -11.90 7.59 -1.22
CA ILE A 82 -12.82 8.22 -2.19
C ILE A 82 -13.27 7.25 -3.28
N ALA A 83 -12.51 6.19 -3.53
CA ALA A 83 -12.87 5.19 -4.52
C ALA A 83 -12.09 3.91 -4.27
N ILE A 84 -12.65 2.78 -4.63
CA ILE A 84 -11.98 1.48 -4.61
C ILE A 84 -12.21 0.82 -5.97
N GLU A 85 -11.12 0.50 -6.65
CA GLU A 85 -11.14 -0.36 -7.83
C GLU A 85 -10.70 -1.73 -7.37
N ALA A 86 -11.66 -2.65 -7.24
CA ALA A 86 -11.41 -3.98 -6.71
C ALA A 86 -11.12 -4.98 -7.81
N GLU A 87 -10.23 -5.94 -7.52
CA GLU A 87 -9.95 -7.07 -8.40
C GLU A 87 -9.58 -6.62 -9.82
N VAL A 88 -8.70 -5.62 -9.90
CA VAL A 88 -8.27 -5.08 -11.19
C VAL A 88 -7.44 -6.13 -11.91
N PRO A 89 -7.83 -6.50 -13.14
CA PRO A 89 -7.16 -7.60 -13.85
C PRO A 89 -5.78 -7.20 -14.37
N ILE A 90 -4.95 -8.20 -14.61
CA ILE A 90 -3.62 -8.00 -15.18
C ILE A 90 -3.71 -7.53 -16.64
N CYS A 91 -2.64 -6.85 -17.08
CA CYS A 91 -2.48 -6.44 -18.48
C CYS A 91 -1.02 -6.62 -18.90
N LEU A 92 -0.74 -7.62 -19.70
CA LEU A 92 0.63 -7.98 -20.06
C LEU A 92 1.11 -7.31 -21.34
N ALA A 93 0.22 -6.69 -22.10
CA ALA A 93 0.57 -6.05 -23.37
C ALA A 93 -0.35 -4.86 -23.64
N LEU A 94 0.23 -3.80 -24.20
CA LEU A 94 -0.54 -2.62 -24.59
C LEU A 94 -1.56 -2.95 -25.70
N PRO A 95 -2.72 -2.30 -25.73
CA PRO A 95 -3.12 -1.23 -24.80
C PRO A 95 -3.64 -1.75 -23.47
N CYS A 96 -3.39 -1.00 -22.40
CA CYS A 96 -3.91 -1.32 -21.08
C CYS A 96 -4.93 -0.27 -20.65
N GLN A 97 -6.03 -0.72 -20.06
CA GLN A 97 -7.00 0.17 -19.46
C GLN A 97 -6.38 0.87 -18.24
N SER A 98 -6.74 2.11 -18.02
CA SER A 98 -6.39 2.82 -16.79
C SER A 98 -7.58 2.87 -15.85
N PHE A 99 -7.30 2.96 -14.55
CA PHE A 99 -8.28 2.90 -13.48
C PHE A 99 -8.11 4.09 -12.55
N GLY A 100 -9.19 4.60 -12.03
CA GLY A 100 -9.20 5.67 -11.06
C GLY A 100 -10.44 6.54 -11.16
N PRO A 101 -10.78 7.25 -10.08
CA PRO A 101 -11.93 8.16 -10.07
C PRO A 101 -11.63 9.45 -10.85
N MET A 102 -12.68 10.16 -11.21
CA MET A 102 -12.55 11.49 -11.79
C MET A 102 -12.25 12.55 -10.72
N ALA A 103 -12.49 12.24 -9.46
CA ALA A 103 -12.24 13.15 -8.35
C ALA A 103 -10.75 13.18 -8.00
N ASP A 104 -10.32 14.26 -7.36
CA ASP A 104 -8.93 14.41 -6.91
C ASP A 104 -8.59 13.41 -5.82
N ALA A 105 -7.41 12.80 -5.95
CA ALA A 105 -6.81 11.94 -4.94
C ALA A 105 -5.39 12.41 -4.64
N ASP A 106 -4.96 12.25 -3.40
CA ASP A 106 -3.58 12.56 -3.01
C ASP A 106 -2.77 11.29 -2.77
N GLY A 107 -3.35 10.14 -3.00
CA GLY A 107 -2.61 8.90 -2.94
C GLY A 107 -3.45 7.67 -3.27
N VAL A 108 -2.74 6.57 -3.46
CA VAL A 108 -3.32 5.26 -3.75
C VAL A 108 -2.64 4.22 -2.88
N ILE A 109 -3.44 3.34 -2.28
CA ILE A 109 -2.93 2.12 -1.64
C ILE A 109 -3.25 0.96 -2.57
N GLU A 110 -2.22 0.26 -3.03
CA GLU A 110 -2.41 -0.99 -3.76
C GLU A 110 -2.32 -2.16 -2.80
N LEU A 111 -3.28 -3.07 -2.89
CA LEU A 111 -3.39 -4.27 -2.06
C LEU A 111 -3.53 -5.49 -2.97
N GLY A 112 -3.30 -6.66 -2.44
CA GLY A 112 -3.63 -7.90 -3.15
C GLY A 112 -5.11 -7.96 -3.49
N THR A 113 -5.44 -8.69 -4.55
CA THR A 113 -6.82 -8.80 -5.01
C THR A 113 -7.75 -9.34 -3.89
N GLY A 114 -8.89 -8.69 -3.71
CA GLY A 114 -9.88 -9.06 -2.70
C GLY A 114 -9.56 -8.59 -1.29
N GLU A 115 -8.42 -7.98 -1.06
CA GLU A 115 -7.97 -7.58 0.27
C GLU A 115 -8.82 -6.43 0.82
N ALA A 116 -9.22 -5.48 -0.01
CA ALA A 116 -10.06 -4.37 0.43
C ALA A 116 -11.37 -4.89 1.05
N LYS A 117 -12.01 -5.85 0.39
CA LYS A 117 -13.23 -6.47 0.90
C LYS A 117 -12.96 -7.26 2.18
N ARG A 118 -11.88 -8.03 2.20
CA ARG A 118 -11.52 -8.81 3.39
C ARG A 118 -11.28 -7.92 4.60
N LEU A 119 -10.69 -6.74 4.39
CA LEU A 119 -10.44 -5.77 5.46
C LEU A 119 -11.65 -4.92 5.81
N GLY A 120 -12.73 -5.04 5.04
CA GLY A 120 -13.94 -4.24 5.28
C GLY A 120 -13.79 -2.77 4.89
N LEU A 121 -12.87 -2.45 3.97
CA LEU A 121 -12.68 -1.08 3.51
C LEU A 121 -13.81 -0.66 2.60
N GLY A 122 -14.29 0.56 2.78
CA GLY A 122 -15.33 1.16 1.96
C GLY A 122 -15.07 2.64 1.70
N VAL A 123 -15.72 3.16 0.66
CA VAL A 123 -15.68 4.58 0.36
C VAL A 123 -16.25 5.36 1.56
N GLY A 124 -15.54 6.42 1.96
CA GLY A 124 -15.86 7.20 3.14
C GLY A 124 -15.11 6.81 4.39
N ASP A 125 -14.43 5.68 4.39
CA ASP A 125 -13.64 5.26 5.54
C ASP A 125 -12.43 6.16 5.74
N ALA A 126 -12.11 6.44 7.00
CA ALA A 126 -10.90 7.18 7.35
C ALA A 126 -9.68 6.28 7.19
N VAL A 127 -8.61 6.84 6.66
CA VAL A 127 -7.33 6.17 6.49
C VAL A 127 -6.24 7.05 7.07
N VAL A 128 -5.53 6.55 8.06
CA VAL A 128 -4.38 7.25 8.65
C VAL A 128 -3.13 6.44 8.33
N ILE A 129 -2.24 7.01 7.52
CA ILE A 129 -0.98 6.38 7.15
C ILE A 129 0.12 7.01 7.99
N GLU A 130 0.80 6.19 8.77
CA GLU A 130 1.81 6.65 9.70
C GLU A 130 3.14 5.92 9.48
N PRO A 131 4.27 6.59 9.70
CA PRO A 131 5.56 5.94 9.57
C PRO A 131 5.74 4.86 10.62
N ILE A 132 6.47 3.81 10.25
CA ILE A 132 6.90 2.79 11.20
C ILE A 132 8.23 3.25 11.77
N THR A 133 8.28 3.43 13.08
CA THR A 133 9.52 3.77 13.77
C THR A 133 10.26 2.50 14.10
N LEU A 134 11.47 2.34 13.52
CA LEU A 134 12.34 1.23 13.88
C LEU A 134 12.89 1.48 15.28
N LYS A 135 12.53 0.60 16.20
CA LYS A 135 13.03 0.70 17.57
C LYS A 135 14.46 0.19 17.67
N SER A 136 15.28 0.87 18.47
CA SER A 136 16.61 0.35 18.79
C SER A 136 16.49 -0.99 19.54
N PRO A 137 17.54 -1.83 19.54
CA PRO A 137 17.50 -3.08 20.31
C PRO A 137 17.12 -2.87 21.76
N LYS A 138 17.61 -1.80 22.38
CA LYS A 138 17.26 -1.48 23.76
C LYS A 138 15.77 -1.18 23.91
N GLN A 139 15.20 -0.38 23.01
CA GLN A 139 13.77 -0.05 23.06
C GLN A 139 12.92 -1.30 22.87
N LYS A 140 13.34 -2.21 22.00
CA LYS A 140 12.63 -3.49 21.81
C LYS A 140 12.64 -4.33 23.07
N VAL A 141 13.78 -4.40 23.76
CA VAL A 141 13.91 -5.14 25.01
C VAL A 141 13.04 -4.52 26.10
N ASP A 142 13.04 -3.20 26.23
CA ASP A 142 12.22 -2.50 27.22
C ASP A 142 10.73 -2.74 26.97
N GLU A 143 10.31 -2.74 25.72
CA GLU A 143 8.92 -3.03 25.36
C GLU A 143 8.53 -4.47 25.72
N ILE A 144 9.39 -5.42 25.46
CA ILE A 144 9.16 -6.82 25.81
C ILE A 144 9.05 -6.97 27.33
N ARG A 145 9.93 -6.32 28.09
CA ARG A 145 9.88 -6.35 29.55
C ARG A 145 8.56 -5.82 30.07
N ARG A 146 8.07 -4.70 29.55
CA ARG A 146 6.77 -4.15 29.95
C ARG A 146 5.65 -5.15 29.67
N SER A 147 5.71 -5.79 28.51
CA SER A 147 4.71 -6.78 28.14
C SER A 147 4.70 -7.98 29.07
N VAL A 148 5.89 -8.45 29.48
CA VAL A 148 6.03 -9.64 30.31
C VAL A 148 5.69 -9.37 31.77
N THR A 149 6.06 -8.19 32.29
CA THR A 149 5.87 -7.88 33.71
C THR A 149 4.51 -7.28 34.01
N GLY A 150 3.75 -6.97 32.98
CA GLY A 150 2.47 -6.30 33.17
C GLY A 150 2.62 -4.90 33.74
N ASP A 151 3.68 -4.25 33.39
CA ASP A 151 4.09 -2.95 33.92
C ASP A 151 3.14 -1.81 33.65
N THR A 152 2.10 -2.08 32.97
CA THR A 152 1.00 -1.16 32.87
C THR A 152 0.42 -0.81 34.22
N LEU A 153 0.87 -1.50 35.25
CA LEU A 153 0.39 -1.29 36.62
C LEU A 153 1.19 -0.24 37.35
N TRP A 154 2.27 0.18 36.79
CA TRP A 154 3.16 1.15 37.45
C TRP A 154 3.80 2.08 36.46
#